data_90ce5f642f0270a67e1573b510b6223b
#
_entry.id   90ce5f642f0270a67e1573b510b6223b
#
_cell.length_a   1.000
_cell.length_b   1.000
_cell.length_c   1.000
_cell.angle_alpha   90.00
_cell.angle_beta   90.00
_cell.angle_gamma   90.00
#
_symmetry.space_group_name_H-M   'P 1'
#
loop_
_entity.id
_entity.type
_entity.pdbx_description
1 polymer ?
#
loop_
_entity_poly.entity_id
_entity_poly.type
_entity_poly.pdbx_seq_one_letter_code
_entity_poly.pdbx_strand_id
1 'polypeptide(L)' 'MGAQHLTQQEKARLYDDMMIRYQRLQEQVRQIKAKNFEVSDEDQRQINIIETSMRKLYNDSQRLF' A
#
# COMPACT_ATOMS: atom_id res chain seq x y z
N MET A 1 14.40 -23.39 1.43
CA MET A 1 13.59 -23.50 1.69
C MET A 1 12.69 -22.69 1.65
N GLY A 2 12.45 -22.14 1.45
CA GLY A 2 11.65 -21.28 1.39
C GLY A 2 10.33 -21.47 1.13
N ALA A 3 9.99 -22.44 0.84
CA ALA A 3 8.67 -22.67 0.49
C ALA A 3 7.80 -22.36 1.64
N GLN A 4 6.97 -21.46 1.46
CA GLN A 4 6.12 -21.06 2.49
C GLN A 4 4.82 -21.74 2.27
N HIS A 5 4.50 -22.68 3.06
CA HIS A 5 3.22 -23.37 2.97
C HIS A 5 2.23 -22.67 3.87
N LEU A 6 1.76 -21.54 3.40
CA LEU A 6 0.76 -20.81 4.15
C LEU A 6 -0.61 -21.45 3.94
N THR A 7 -1.36 -21.56 5.00
CA THR A 7 -2.74 -22.03 4.91
C THR A 7 -3.60 -20.96 4.26
N GLN A 8 -4.79 -21.32 3.81
CA GLN A 8 -5.72 -20.36 3.24
C GLN A 8 -6.08 -19.27 4.22
N GLN A 9 -6.23 -19.64 5.50
CA GLN A 9 -6.52 -18.65 6.53
C GLN A 9 -5.37 -17.67 6.73
N GLU A 10 -4.15 -18.17 6.70
CA GLU A 10 -2.96 -17.33 6.85
C GLU A 10 -2.82 -16.37 5.66
N LYS A 11 -3.07 -16.88 4.47
CA LYS A 11 -3.03 -16.02 3.27
C LYS A 11 -4.09 -14.93 3.31
N ALA A 12 -5.30 -15.29 3.74
CA ALA A 12 -6.38 -14.33 3.85
C ALA A 12 -6.05 -13.24 4.86
N ARG A 13 -5.44 -13.63 5.97
CA ARG A 13 -5.05 -12.68 7.01
C ARG A 13 -3.97 -11.71 6.52
N LEU A 14 -2.97 -12.26 5.82
CA LEU A 14 -1.93 -11.43 5.24
C LEU A 14 -2.49 -10.47 4.19
N TYR A 15 -3.39 -10.97 3.37
CA TYR A 15 -4.04 -10.14 2.36
C TYR A 15 -4.82 -8.99 3.01
N ASP A 16 -5.57 -9.30 4.07
CA ASP A 16 -6.34 -8.29 4.78
C ASP A 16 -5.41 -7.22 5.37
N ASP A 17 -4.30 -7.63 5.98
CA ASP A 17 -3.32 -6.70 6.53
C ASP A 17 -2.76 -5.79 5.45
N MET A 18 -2.44 -6.37 4.30
CA MET A 18 -1.91 -5.59 3.18
C MET A 18 -2.94 -4.60 2.66
N MET A 19 -4.20 -5.01 2.58
CA MET A 19 -5.27 -4.13 2.13
C MET A 19 -5.52 -2.97 3.09
N ILE A 20 -5.43 -3.24 4.39
CA ILE A 20 -5.56 -2.20 5.40
C ILE A 20 -4.44 -1.17 5.24
N ARG A 21 -3.21 -1.64 5.06
CA ARG A 21 -2.06 -0.76 4.84
C ARG A 21 -2.23 0.04 3.56
N TYR A 22 -2.69 -0.60 2.51
CA TYR A 22 -2.93 0.06 1.24
C TYR A 22 -3.95 1.18 1.39
N GLN A 23 -5.04 0.92 2.09
CA GLN A 23 -6.07 1.92 2.31
C GLN A 23 -5.56 3.10 3.13
N ARG A 24 -4.72 2.84 4.12
CA ARG A 24 -4.14 3.91 4.92
C ARG A 24 -3.22 4.79 4.07
N LEU A 25 -2.41 4.19 3.22
CA LEU A 25 -1.55 4.94 2.33
C LEU A 25 -2.36 5.76 1.34
N GLN A 26 -3.42 5.16 0.82
CA GLN A 26 -4.33 5.86 -0.09
C GLN A 26 -4.95 7.07 0.58
N GLU A 27 -5.34 6.92 1.85
CA GLU A 27 -5.91 8.01 2.60
C GLU A 27 -4.89 9.12 2.85
N GLN A 28 -3.64 8.77 3.10
CA GLN A 28 -2.58 9.76 3.26
C GLN A 28 -2.40 10.59 2.00
N VAL A 29 -2.41 9.94 0.85
CA VAL A 29 -2.31 10.66 -0.44
C VAL A 29 -3.50 11.61 -0.60
N ARG A 30 -4.68 11.13 -0.28
CA ARG A 30 -5.89 11.94 -0.38
C ARG A 30 -5.81 13.18 0.51
N GLN A 31 -5.32 13.00 1.75
CA GLN A 31 -5.18 14.12 2.67
C GLN A 31 -4.15 15.14 2.19
N ILE A 32 -3.05 14.69 1.62
CA ILE A 32 -2.05 15.60 1.07
C ILE A 32 -2.65 16.42 -0.06
N LYS A 33 -3.38 15.77 -0.94
CA LYS A 33 -3.99 16.45 -2.08
C LYS A 33 -5.11 17.38 -1.65
N ALA A 34 -5.86 17.02 -0.63
CA ALA A 34 -6.98 17.81 -0.15
C ALA A 34 -6.53 19.07 0.63
N LYS A 35 -5.32 18.99 1.20
CA LYS A 35 -4.83 20.07 2.02
C LYS A 35 -4.45 21.32 1.24
N ASN A 36 -4.00 21.15 0.02
CA ASN A 36 -3.44 22.24 -0.77
C ASN A 36 -4.09 22.29 -2.13
N PHE A 37 -4.34 23.51 -2.60
CA PHE A 37 -4.79 23.70 -3.99
C PHE A 37 -3.70 23.29 -4.96
N GLU A 38 -2.47 23.62 -4.60
CA GLU A 38 -1.32 23.24 -5.40
C GLU A 38 -0.44 22.30 -4.60
N VAL A 39 -0.10 21.20 -5.21
CA VAL A 39 0.79 20.23 -4.59
C VAL A 39 2.22 20.73 -4.74
N SER A 40 2.90 20.99 -3.64
CA SER A 40 4.29 21.44 -3.67
C SER A 40 5.19 20.31 -4.12
N ASP A 41 6.45 20.63 -4.46
CA ASP A 41 7.42 19.63 -4.86
C ASP A 41 7.65 18.62 -3.73
N GLU A 42 7.67 19.11 -2.50
CA GLU A 42 7.85 18.23 -1.35
C GLU A 42 6.65 17.30 -1.18
N ASP A 43 5.44 17.84 -1.34
CA ASP A 43 4.23 17.03 -1.27
C ASP A 43 4.23 15.98 -2.37
N GLN A 44 4.66 16.37 -3.57
CA GLN A 44 4.72 15.44 -4.68
C GLN A 44 5.71 14.30 -4.42
N ARG A 45 6.83 14.61 -3.78
CA ARG A 45 7.78 13.57 -3.38
C ARG A 45 7.17 12.60 -2.40
N GLN A 46 6.44 13.12 -1.42
CA GLN A 46 5.75 12.29 -0.43
C GLN A 46 4.75 11.38 -1.12
N ILE A 47 3.96 11.94 -2.02
CA ILE A 47 2.97 11.18 -2.77
C ILE A 47 3.66 10.08 -3.57
N ASN A 48 4.77 10.40 -4.24
CA ASN A 48 5.49 9.42 -5.04
C ASN A 48 6.01 8.26 -4.18
N ILE A 49 6.54 8.57 -3.01
CA ILE A 49 7.03 7.54 -2.08
C ILE A 49 5.87 6.66 -1.63
N ILE A 50 4.74 7.27 -1.28
CA ILE A 50 3.57 6.54 -0.81
C ILE A 50 3.03 5.65 -1.94
N GLU A 51 2.93 6.19 -3.15
CA GLU A 51 2.42 5.43 -4.28
C GLU A 51 3.33 4.26 -4.65
N THR A 52 4.64 4.44 -4.49
CA THR A 52 5.58 3.35 -4.70
C THR A 52 5.34 2.24 -3.69
N SER A 53 5.12 2.60 -2.43
CA SER A 53 4.79 1.63 -1.39
C SER A 53 3.47 0.92 -1.66
N MET A 54 2.47 1.67 -2.13
CA MET A 54 1.18 1.08 -2.50
C MET A 54 1.32 0.06 -3.62
N ARG A 55 2.11 0.40 -4.62
CA ARG A 55 2.35 -0.50 -5.75
C ARG A 55 3.03 -1.78 -5.29
N LYS A 56 4.00 -1.64 -4.40
CA LYS A 56 4.69 -2.79 -3.85
C LYS A 56 3.75 -3.69 -3.06
N LEU A 57 2.91 -3.09 -2.22
CA LEU A 57 1.90 -3.84 -1.47
C LEU A 57 0.95 -4.59 -2.39
N TYR A 58 0.50 -3.92 -3.44
CA TYR A 58 -0.40 -4.53 -4.40
C TYR A 58 0.26 -5.74 -5.06
N ASN A 59 1.49 -5.57 -5.53
CA ASN A 59 2.23 -6.65 -6.17
C ASN A 59 2.44 -7.82 -5.21
N ASP A 60 2.80 -7.53 -3.96
CA ASP A 60 3.00 -8.56 -2.96
C ASP A 60 1.70 -9.31 -2.67
N SER A 61 0.57 -8.60 -2.62
CA SER A 61 -0.70 -9.24 -2.37
C SER A 61 -1.10 -10.19 -3.49
N GLN A 62 -0.74 -9.85 -4.73
CA GLN A 62 -1.02 -10.72 -5.88
C GLN A 62 -0.21 -12.01 -5.82
N ARG A 63 0.95 -11.98 -5.19
CA ARG A 63 1.80 -13.17 -5.10
C ARG A 63 1.32 -14.16 -4.05
N LEU A 64 0.43 -13.76 -3.16
CA LEU A 64 -0.10 -14.66 -2.15
C LEU A 64 -0.99 -15.74 -2.75
N PHE A 65 -1.60 -15.45 -3.86
CA PHE A 65 -2.50 -16.35 -4.54
C PHE A 65 -2.04 -16.64 -5.97
#